data_8d890ba46b19ec6226e4f59a9a446d8c
#
_entry.id   8d890ba46b19ec6226e4f59a9a446d8c
#
_cell.length_a   1.000
_cell.length_b   1.000
_cell.length_c   1.000
_cell.angle_alpha   90.00
_cell.angle_beta   90.00
_cell.angle_gamma   90.00
#
_symmetry.space_group_name_H-M   'P 1'
#
loop_
_entity.id
_entity.type
_entity.pdbx_description
1 polymer ?
#
loop_
_entity_poly.entity_id
_entity_poly.type
_entity_poly.pdbx_seq_one_letter_code
_entity_poly.pdbx_strand_id
1 'polypeptide(L)'
;MTVWEELKARGLIAQVTDEDEIKEMVNNGKATFYIGFDPTADSLHVGHFMALCLMKRLQMAGNRPIALLGGGTGMIGDPSGRTDMRQMMTKETIQHNIDCFKQQMSRFIDFSDGKALMVNNADWLMNLNYVELLREVGAHFSVNRMLTAECYKQRMERGLSFLEFNYMIMQSYDFYMLYQKYGCNMQFGGDDQWSNMLGGTELIRRKLGKDAYAMTITLLLNSEGKKMGKTQSGTVWLDPNKTSPFDFYQYWRNVDDADVIKCMRLLTFLPLEEIDEMAKWEGSELNKAKEILAYELTALVHGEEEAKKALDAAKNIFGGGNTENMPVAEITADIFNDGQTDLMSIIVQAGLAASKSEARRAMEQGGVSVNGEKITDVKKMFTPDDFAEEFVLKKGKKNFRKVVYKA
;
A
#
# COMPACT_ATOMS: atom_id res chain seq x y z
N MET A 1 23.63 -14.96 -6.68
CA MET A 1 22.64 -14.19 -7.49
C MET A 1 22.87 -12.72 -7.24
N THR A 2 22.98 -11.89 -8.28
CA THR A 2 23.07 -10.44 -8.15
C THR A 2 21.69 -9.85 -7.84
N VAL A 3 21.62 -8.61 -7.34
CA VAL A 3 20.32 -7.97 -7.06
C VAL A 3 19.47 -7.82 -8.32
N TRP A 4 20.08 -7.54 -9.46
CA TRP A 4 19.36 -7.47 -10.74
C TRP A 4 18.73 -8.81 -11.14
N GLU A 5 19.49 -9.90 -11.01
CA GLU A 5 18.97 -11.26 -11.28
C GLU A 5 17.84 -11.61 -10.34
N GLU A 6 17.94 -11.23 -9.07
CA GLU A 6 16.90 -11.42 -8.09
C GLU A 6 15.61 -10.64 -8.47
N LEU A 7 15.75 -9.36 -8.85
CA LEU A 7 14.59 -8.55 -9.28
C LEU A 7 13.89 -9.18 -10.50
N LYS A 8 14.66 -9.69 -11.47
CA LYS A 8 14.11 -10.41 -12.63
C LYS A 8 13.41 -11.70 -12.24
N ALA A 9 14.07 -12.54 -11.44
CA ALA A 9 13.51 -13.84 -11.01
C ALA A 9 12.25 -13.69 -10.16
N ARG A 10 12.14 -12.58 -9.39
CA ARG A 10 10.93 -12.25 -8.65
C ARG A 10 9.81 -11.66 -9.50
N GLY A 11 10.08 -11.28 -10.75
CA GLY A 11 9.10 -10.66 -11.64
C GLY A 11 8.79 -9.20 -11.30
N LEU A 12 9.74 -8.49 -10.67
CA LEU A 12 9.56 -7.10 -10.25
C LEU A 12 9.73 -6.10 -11.39
N ILE A 13 10.54 -6.40 -12.41
CA ILE A 13 10.88 -5.45 -13.48
C ILE A 13 9.79 -5.47 -14.57
N ALA A 14 9.25 -4.30 -14.92
CA ALA A 14 8.31 -4.13 -16.02
C ALA A 14 8.95 -3.45 -17.22
N GLN A 15 9.41 -2.20 -17.09
CA GLN A 15 10.06 -1.43 -18.16
C GLN A 15 11.35 -0.80 -17.64
N VAL A 16 12.31 -0.61 -18.54
CA VAL A 16 13.62 0.02 -18.25
C VAL A 16 14.02 0.92 -19.40
N THR A 17 14.70 2.02 -19.11
CA THR A 17 15.26 2.91 -20.14
C THR A 17 16.54 2.37 -20.75
N ASP A 18 17.38 1.74 -19.94
CA ASP A 18 18.64 1.11 -20.33
C ASP A 18 18.96 -0.03 -19.35
N GLU A 19 18.85 -1.28 -19.85
CA GLU A 19 19.00 -2.47 -19.00
C GLU A 19 20.45 -2.63 -18.51
N ASP A 20 21.42 -2.40 -19.36
CA ASP A 20 22.83 -2.65 -19.04
C ASP A 20 23.35 -1.66 -18.01
N GLU A 21 23.05 -0.38 -18.19
CA GLU A 21 23.45 0.68 -17.26
C GLU A 21 22.75 0.54 -15.90
N ILE A 22 21.44 0.28 -15.89
CA ILE A 22 20.68 0.09 -14.63
C ILE A 22 21.23 -1.14 -13.88
N LYS A 23 21.46 -2.26 -14.59
CA LYS A 23 22.05 -3.48 -14.03
C LYS A 23 23.41 -3.23 -13.40
N GLU A 24 24.31 -2.54 -14.13
CA GLU A 24 25.62 -2.19 -13.62
C GLU A 24 25.54 -1.37 -12.34
N MET A 25 24.68 -0.34 -12.31
CA MET A 25 24.55 0.55 -11.16
C MET A 25 23.97 -0.15 -9.94
N VAL A 26 22.85 -0.88 -10.10
CA VAL A 26 22.18 -1.51 -8.94
C VAL A 26 22.99 -2.67 -8.36
N ASN A 27 23.73 -3.42 -9.19
CA ASN A 27 24.56 -4.52 -8.72
C ASN A 27 25.81 -4.05 -7.96
N ASN A 28 26.30 -2.84 -8.23
CA ASN A 28 27.53 -2.29 -7.64
C ASN A 28 27.26 -1.23 -6.56
N GLY A 29 26.00 -1.06 -6.12
CA GLY A 29 25.64 -0.07 -5.10
C GLY A 29 25.86 1.38 -5.53
N LYS A 30 25.84 1.66 -6.83
CA LYS A 30 26.05 2.99 -7.41
C LYS A 30 24.77 3.77 -7.69
N ALA A 31 23.60 3.15 -7.53
CA ALA A 31 22.35 3.83 -7.74
C ALA A 31 21.98 4.68 -6.53
N THR A 32 21.86 5.99 -6.75
CA THR A 32 21.05 6.85 -5.89
C THR A 32 19.72 7.06 -6.61
N PHE A 33 18.67 6.49 -6.06
CA PHE A 33 17.37 6.41 -6.72
C PHE A 33 16.25 6.96 -5.86
N TYR A 34 15.17 7.43 -6.49
CA TYR A 34 14.00 7.85 -5.76
C TYR A 34 12.72 7.13 -6.18
N ILE A 35 11.80 7.07 -5.24
CA ILE A 35 10.38 6.76 -5.47
C ILE A 35 9.56 7.87 -4.84
N GLY A 36 8.57 8.40 -5.57
CA GLY A 36 7.65 9.44 -5.11
C GLY A 36 6.41 8.85 -4.42
N PHE A 37 5.98 9.51 -3.36
CA PHE A 37 4.80 9.14 -2.58
C PHE A 37 3.94 10.38 -2.31
N ASP A 38 2.85 10.52 -3.04
CA ASP A 38 1.86 11.56 -2.78
C ASP A 38 1.05 11.25 -1.52
N PRO A 39 1.04 12.13 -0.52
CA PRO A 39 0.42 11.90 0.78
C PRO A 39 -1.11 12.07 0.74
N THR A 40 -1.79 11.21 -0.03
CA THR A 40 -3.23 11.27 -0.28
C THR A 40 -4.11 10.72 0.84
N ALA A 41 -3.48 10.18 1.89
CA ALA A 41 -4.10 9.70 3.13
C ALA A 41 -3.08 9.74 4.27
N ASP A 42 -3.54 9.63 5.50
CA ASP A 42 -2.72 9.57 6.71
C ASP A 42 -2.09 8.19 6.97
N SER A 43 -2.10 7.31 6.00
CA SER A 43 -1.40 6.01 6.04
C SER A 43 -1.01 5.55 4.65
N LEU A 44 0.11 4.84 4.57
CA LEU A 44 0.47 3.98 3.47
C LEU A 44 -0.46 2.75 3.44
N HIS A 45 -0.62 2.14 2.29
CA HIS A 45 -1.46 0.96 2.09
C HIS A 45 -0.73 -0.10 1.25
N VAL A 46 -1.32 -1.28 1.10
CA VAL A 46 -0.75 -2.40 0.33
C VAL A 46 -0.28 -1.99 -1.08
N GLY A 47 -0.92 -1.02 -1.72
CA GLY A 47 -0.47 -0.50 -3.03
C GLY A 47 0.91 0.18 -3.00
N HIS A 48 1.34 0.73 -1.86
CA HIS A 48 2.69 1.29 -1.68
C HIS A 48 3.72 0.24 -1.23
N PHE A 49 3.24 -0.89 -0.71
CA PHE A 49 4.07 -1.88 -0.05
C PHE A 49 5.15 -2.45 -0.97
N MET A 50 4.80 -2.73 -2.23
CA MET A 50 5.77 -3.26 -3.20
C MET A 50 6.90 -2.26 -3.50
N ALA A 51 6.59 -0.96 -3.56
CA ALA A 51 7.60 0.08 -3.72
C ALA A 51 8.54 0.14 -2.50
N LEU A 52 8.01 0.02 -1.28
CA LEU A 52 8.82 -0.04 -0.06
C LEU A 52 9.71 -1.29 -0.02
N CYS A 53 9.18 -2.46 -0.43
CA CYS A 53 9.96 -3.69 -0.52
C CYS A 53 11.10 -3.56 -1.55
N LEU A 54 10.86 -2.91 -2.70
CA LEU A 54 11.90 -2.61 -3.68
C LEU A 54 12.98 -1.70 -3.08
N MET A 55 12.57 -0.59 -2.44
CA MET A 55 13.52 0.34 -1.81
C MET A 55 14.41 -0.38 -0.78
N LYS A 56 13.80 -1.19 0.10
CA LYS A 56 14.52 -1.99 1.10
C LYS A 56 15.52 -2.96 0.44
N ARG A 57 15.08 -3.68 -0.59
CA ARG A 57 15.91 -4.67 -1.30
C ARG A 57 17.13 -4.01 -1.95
N LEU A 58 16.93 -2.90 -2.64
CA LEU A 58 18.02 -2.15 -3.25
C LEU A 58 18.94 -1.50 -2.21
N GLN A 59 18.41 -1.04 -1.08
CA GLN A 59 19.22 -0.55 0.03
C GLN A 59 20.10 -1.67 0.62
N MET A 60 19.56 -2.86 0.83
CA MET A 60 20.32 -4.03 1.29
C MET A 60 21.45 -4.40 0.32
N ALA A 61 21.29 -4.12 -0.97
CA ALA A 61 22.33 -4.29 -2.00
C ALA A 61 23.32 -3.11 -2.10
N GLY A 62 23.28 -2.16 -1.14
CA GLY A 62 24.22 -1.04 -1.06
C GLY A 62 23.80 0.21 -1.84
N ASN A 63 22.64 0.22 -2.49
CA ASN A 63 22.11 1.40 -3.19
C ASN A 63 21.47 2.38 -2.21
N ARG A 64 21.39 3.66 -2.60
CA ARG A 64 20.89 4.74 -1.76
C ARG A 64 19.49 5.18 -2.16
N PRO A 65 18.44 4.81 -1.43
CA PRO A 65 17.08 5.24 -1.72
C PRO A 65 16.81 6.67 -1.24
N ILE A 66 15.97 7.38 -1.99
CA ILE A 66 15.36 8.64 -1.62
C ILE A 66 13.84 8.44 -1.63
N ALA A 67 13.20 8.57 -0.48
CA ALA A 67 11.75 8.66 -0.38
C ALA A 67 11.34 10.11 -0.63
N LEU A 68 10.75 10.39 -1.79
CA LEU A 68 10.26 11.73 -2.14
C LEU A 68 8.81 11.86 -1.70
N LEU A 69 8.56 12.73 -0.74
CA LEU A 69 7.23 13.05 -0.25
C LEU A 69 6.61 14.17 -1.09
N GLY A 70 5.43 13.92 -1.63
CA GLY A 70 4.74 14.82 -2.55
C GLY A 70 3.99 15.95 -1.84
N GLY A 71 4.69 16.80 -1.06
CA GLY A 71 4.05 17.94 -0.40
C GLY A 71 3.55 19.00 -1.38
N GLY A 72 4.26 19.20 -2.50
CA GLY A 72 3.84 20.07 -3.60
C GLY A 72 2.93 19.35 -4.60
N THR A 73 3.35 18.18 -5.09
CA THR A 73 2.57 17.40 -6.06
C THR A 73 1.24 16.89 -5.49
N GLY A 74 1.16 16.60 -4.20
CA GLY A 74 -0.07 16.21 -3.51
C GLY A 74 -1.15 17.29 -3.50
N MET A 75 -0.79 18.57 -3.70
CA MET A 75 -1.76 19.67 -3.87
C MET A 75 -2.42 19.66 -5.24
N ILE A 76 -1.79 19.03 -6.24
CA ILE A 76 -2.25 18.96 -7.63
C ILE A 76 -2.98 17.63 -7.86
N GLY A 77 -2.33 16.51 -7.54
CA GLY A 77 -2.83 15.16 -7.71
C GLY A 77 -2.48 14.53 -9.06
N ASP A 78 -1.84 13.36 -8.98
CA ASP A 78 -1.44 12.57 -10.15
C ASP A 78 -2.66 12.03 -10.91
N PRO A 79 -2.79 12.32 -12.23
CA PRO A 79 -3.85 11.77 -13.06
C PRO A 79 -3.61 10.33 -13.52
N SER A 80 -2.39 9.78 -13.37
CA SER A 80 -2.00 8.47 -13.89
C SER A 80 -2.87 7.33 -13.34
N GLY A 81 -3.37 6.48 -14.24
CA GLY A 81 -4.18 5.31 -13.87
C GLY A 81 -5.52 5.64 -13.19
N ARG A 82 -6.07 6.84 -13.43
CA ARG A 82 -7.34 7.30 -12.85
C ARG A 82 -8.32 7.76 -13.93
N THR A 83 -9.59 7.70 -13.58
CA THR A 83 -10.70 8.21 -14.42
C THR A 83 -11.22 9.56 -13.96
N ASP A 84 -11.03 9.89 -12.65
CA ASP A 84 -11.59 11.09 -12.02
C ASP A 84 -10.49 11.93 -11.37
N MET A 85 -10.70 13.26 -11.31
CA MET A 85 -9.81 14.20 -10.64
C MET A 85 -9.75 13.91 -9.12
N ARG A 86 -8.58 14.08 -8.52
CA ARG A 86 -8.42 13.97 -7.05
C ARG A 86 -9.09 15.15 -6.35
N GLN A 87 -9.61 14.90 -5.16
CA GLN A 87 -10.03 15.99 -4.27
C GLN A 87 -8.79 16.77 -3.79
N MET A 88 -8.89 18.10 -3.83
CA MET A 88 -7.84 18.96 -3.31
C MET A 88 -7.80 18.90 -1.79
N MET A 89 -6.60 18.69 -1.25
CA MET A 89 -6.34 18.67 0.19
C MET A 89 -5.78 20.00 0.66
N THR A 90 -5.98 20.32 1.95
CA THR A 90 -5.33 21.49 2.55
C THR A 90 -3.85 21.22 2.83
N LYS A 91 -3.05 22.27 3.00
CA LYS A 91 -1.63 22.15 3.35
C LYS A 91 -1.43 21.41 4.68
N GLU A 92 -2.29 21.68 5.64
CA GLU A 92 -2.27 21.06 6.96
C GLU A 92 -2.53 19.55 6.88
N THR A 93 -3.52 19.15 6.07
CA THR A 93 -3.82 17.73 5.82
C THR A 93 -2.64 17.04 5.15
N ILE A 94 -2.04 17.66 4.14
CA ILE A 94 -0.87 17.12 3.43
C ILE A 94 0.31 16.97 4.40
N GLN A 95 0.58 17.97 5.25
CA GLN A 95 1.67 17.92 6.22
C GLN A 95 1.44 16.81 7.25
N HIS A 96 0.23 16.67 7.78
CA HIS A 96 -0.14 15.57 8.68
C HIS A 96 0.11 14.20 8.03
N ASN A 97 -0.35 14.02 6.80
CA ASN A 97 -0.15 12.77 6.06
C ASN A 97 1.34 12.46 5.81
N ILE A 98 2.14 13.50 5.50
CA ILE A 98 3.60 13.39 5.36
C ILE A 98 4.23 12.85 6.64
N ASP A 99 3.85 13.39 7.79
CA ASP A 99 4.42 12.98 9.07
C ASP A 99 4.03 11.53 9.44
N CYS A 100 2.83 11.11 9.09
CA CYS A 100 2.42 9.70 9.18
C CYS A 100 3.26 8.80 8.26
N PHE A 101 3.50 9.20 7.00
CA PHE A 101 4.32 8.45 6.05
C PHE A 101 5.76 8.28 6.53
N LYS A 102 6.36 9.34 7.09
CA LYS A 102 7.72 9.29 7.65
C LYS A 102 7.87 8.20 8.70
N GLN A 103 6.94 8.12 9.64
CA GLN A 103 6.97 7.12 10.70
C GLN A 103 6.83 5.68 10.14
N GLN A 104 5.94 5.49 9.17
CA GLN A 104 5.71 4.18 8.57
C GLN A 104 6.89 3.73 7.71
N MET A 105 7.45 4.61 6.87
CA MET A 105 8.59 4.31 6.00
C MET A 105 9.84 3.94 6.79
N SER A 106 10.06 4.55 7.96
CA SER A 106 11.22 4.28 8.82
C SER A 106 11.24 2.85 9.39
N ARG A 107 10.15 2.10 9.27
CA ARG A 107 10.12 0.66 9.61
C ARG A 107 10.72 -0.21 8.50
N PHE A 108 10.73 0.27 7.27
CA PHE A 108 11.22 -0.46 6.10
C PHE A 108 12.63 -0.04 5.70
N ILE A 109 12.91 1.25 5.75
CA ILE A 109 14.10 1.88 5.20
C ILE A 109 14.95 2.44 6.34
N ASP A 110 16.24 2.16 6.30
CA ASP A 110 17.22 2.73 7.23
C ASP A 110 17.66 4.11 6.75
N PHE A 111 17.17 5.15 7.43
CA PHE A 111 17.52 6.55 7.17
C PHE A 111 18.71 7.06 7.99
N SER A 112 19.33 6.20 8.82
CA SER A 112 20.49 6.59 9.62
C SER A 112 21.71 6.88 8.75
N ASP A 113 22.57 7.75 9.20
CA ASP A 113 23.90 8.04 8.63
C ASP A 113 23.88 8.34 7.12
N GLY A 114 22.76 8.85 6.60
CA GLY A 114 22.61 9.16 5.18
C GLY A 114 22.53 7.96 4.24
N LYS A 115 22.26 6.76 4.77
CA LYS A 115 22.03 5.53 3.97
C LYS A 115 20.80 5.63 3.10
N ALA A 116 19.83 6.44 3.50
CA ALA A 116 18.68 6.85 2.71
C ALA A 116 18.34 8.31 3.00
N LEU A 117 17.56 8.93 2.13
CA LEU A 117 17.05 10.28 2.34
C LEU A 117 15.52 10.28 2.31
N MET A 118 14.95 11.20 3.07
CA MET A 118 13.54 11.55 3.01
C MET A 118 13.44 13.03 2.68
N VAL A 119 12.82 13.35 1.54
CA VAL A 119 12.83 14.70 0.95
C VAL A 119 11.39 15.08 0.61
N ASN A 120 11.05 16.35 0.79
CA ASN A 120 9.74 16.89 0.45
C ASN A 120 9.86 17.79 -0.78
N ASN A 121 9.12 17.50 -1.85
CA ASN A 121 9.16 18.33 -3.06
C ASN A 121 8.51 19.72 -2.88
N ALA A 122 7.78 19.95 -1.81
CA ALA A 122 7.32 21.30 -1.45
C ALA A 122 8.48 22.28 -1.25
N ASP A 123 9.67 21.79 -0.86
CA ASP A 123 10.86 22.64 -0.62
C ASP A 123 11.32 23.42 -1.86
N TRP A 124 11.01 22.91 -3.06
CA TRP A 124 11.31 23.62 -4.30
C TRP A 124 10.07 23.97 -5.11
N LEU A 125 9.01 23.15 -5.12
CA LEU A 125 7.82 23.42 -5.94
C LEU A 125 7.02 24.62 -5.44
N MET A 126 6.92 24.82 -4.12
CA MET A 126 6.10 25.90 -3.55
C MET A 126 6.68 27.30 -3.75
N ASN A 127 7.96 27.40 -4.05
CA ASN A 127 8.66 28.69 -4.22
C ASN A 127 9.01 28.97 -5.69
N LEU A 128 8.51 28.17 -6.64
CA LEU A 128 8.78 28.38 -8.06
C LEU A 128 8.09 29.63 -8.59
N ASN A 129 8.85 30.45 -9.30
CA ASN A 129 8.27 31.50 -10.12
C ASN A 129 7.65 30.87 -11.37
N TYR A 130 6.36 31.11 -11.62
CA TYR A 130 5.63 30.50 -12.72
C TYR A 130 6.21 30.82 -14.10
N VAL A 131 6.60 32.08 -14.34
CA VAL A 131 7.18 32.52 -15.61
C VAL A 131 8.56 31.88 -15.85
N GLU A 132 9.38 31.81 -14.80
CA GLU A 132 10.68 31.14 -14.86
C GLU A 132 10.54 29.66 -15.12
N LEU A 133 9.59 28.99 -14.46
CA LEU A 133 9.31 27.56 -14.71
C LEU A 133 8.92 27.32 -16.16
N LEU A 134 8.02 28.12 -16.73
CA LEU A 134 7.62 28.00 -18.13
C LEU A 134 8.80 28.20 -19.09
N ARG A 135 9.65 29.16 -18.81
CA ARG A 135 10.81 29.49 -19.64
C ARG A 135 11.90 28.43 -19.55
N GLU A 136 12.25 28.01 -18.33
CA GLU A 136 13.42 27.17 -18.07
C GLU A 136 13.11 25.67 -18.16
N VAL A 137 11.88 25.28 -17.89
CA VAL A 137 11.44 23.90 -17.89
C VAL A 137 10.41 23.63 -18.97
N GLY A 138 9.34 24.42 -19.04
CA GLY A 138 8.25 24.25 -19.99
C GLY A 138 8.72 24.23 -21.45
N ALA A 139 9.75 25.02 -21.80
CA ALA A 139 10.35 25.03 -23.15
C ALA A 139 10.91 23.68 -23.60
N HIS A 140 11.15 22.74 -22.68
CA HIS A 140 11.62 21.40 -23.00
C HIS A 140 10.51 20.37 -23.21
N PHE A 141 9.25 20.75 -22.99
CA PHE A 141 8.08 19.88 -23.16
C PHE A 141 7.26 20.25 -24.38
N SER A 142 6.92 19.25 -25.19
CA SER A 142 5.98 19.41 -26.31
C SER A 142 4.59 19.01 -25.89
N VAL A 143 3.62 19.91 -25.95
CA VAL A 143 2.21 19.63 -25.65
C VAL A 143 1.68 18.48 -26.48
N ASN A 144 1.98 18.44 -27.77
CA ASN A 144 1.54 17.36 -28.66
C ASN A 144 2.06 15.99 -28.18
N ARG A 145 3.33 15.91 -27.75
CA ARG A 145 3.92 14.68 -27.21
C ARG A 145 3.32 14.31 -25.85
N MET A 146 3.09 15.30 -24.98
CA MET A 146 2.45 15.06 -23.68
C MET A 146 1.04 14.50 -23.85
N LEU A 147 0.23 15.05 -24.77
CA LEU A 147 -1.14 14.58 -25.03
C LEU A 147 -1.20 13.13 -25.55
N THR A 148 -0.14 12.59 -26.11
CA THR A 148 -0.07 11.18 -26.52
C THR A 148 0.37 10.24 -25.39
N ALA A 149 0.77 10.78 -24.23
CA ALA A 149 1.23 9.99 -23.11
C ALA A 149 0.10 9.17 -22.48
N GLU A 150 0.41 7.91 -22.11
CA GLU A 150 -0.58 6.98 -21.57
C GLU A 150 -1.24 7.49 -20.28
N CYS A 151 -0.49 8.21 -19.45
CA CYS A 151 -1.01 8.79 -18.20
C CYS A 151 -2.18 9.79 -18.42
N TYR A 152 -2.32 10.38 -19.62
CA TYR A 152 -3.40 11.32 -19.92
C TYR A 152 -4.57 10.71 -20.69
N LYS A 153 -4.40 9.59 -21.39
CA LYS A 153 -5.43 9.03 -22.29
C LYS A 153 -6.78 8.84 -21.63
N GLN A 154 -6.82 8.18 -20.49
CA GLN A 154 -8.07 7.92 -19.76
C GLN A 154 -8.72 9.20 -19.24
N ARG A 155 -7.93 10.20 -18.88
CA ARG A 155 -8.43 11.48 -18.39
C ARG A 155 -8.95 12.36 -19.52
N MET A 156 -8.35 12.29 -20.71
CA MET A 156 -8.79 13.07 -21.87
C MET A 156 -10.24 12.76 -22.28
N GLU A 157 -10.67 11.51 -22.15
CA GLU A 157 -12.05 11.10 -22.43
C GLU A 157 -13.09 11.77 -21.52
N ARG A 158 -12.69 12.11 -20.28
CA ARG A 158 -13.55 12.70 -19.24
C ARG A 158 -13.24 14.17 -18.92
N GLY A 159 -12.28 14.74 -19.64
CA GLY A 159 -11.84 16.12 -19.46
C GLY A 159 -10.62 16.25 -18.54
N LEU A 160 -9.42 16.28 -19.14
CA LEU A 160 -8.16 16.57 -18.46
C LEU A 160 -8.07 18.06 -18.12
N SER A 161 -7.93 18.39 -16.84
CA SER A 161 -7.74 19.76 -16.41
C SER A 161 -6.31 20.26 -16.68
N PHE A 162 -6.15 21.58 -16.85
CA PHE A 162 -4.80 22.19 -16.95
C PHE A 162 -3.95 21.90 -15.73
N LEU A 163 -4.57 21.83 -14.55
CA LEU A 163 -3.91 21.46 -13.29
C LEU A 163 -3.25 20.08 -13.42
N GLU A 164 -4.02 19.05 -13.75
CA GLU A 164 -3.54 17.68 -13.91
C GLU A 164 -2.52 17.54 -15.03
N PHE A 165 -2.68 18.31 -16.12
CA PHE A 165 -1.75 18.29 -17.25
C PHE A 165 -0.34 18.75 -16.85
N ASN A 166 -0.22 19.64 -15.87
CA ASN A 166 1.09 20.08 -15.38
C ASN A 166 1.79 19.07 -14.46
N TYR A 167 1.11 18.01 -14.00
CA TYR A 167 1.70 17.05 -13.07
C TYR A 167 2.98 16.38 -13.63
N MET A 168 2.99 15.98 -14.89
CA MET A 168 4.18 15.41 -15.56
C MET A 168 5.37 16.37 -15.51
N ILE A 169 5.14 17.67 -15.70
CA ILE A 169 6.21 18.69 -15.67
C ILE A 169 6.76 18.80 -14.24
N MET A 170 5.91 18.79 -13.23
CA MET A 170 6.31 18.88 -11.82
C MET A 170 7.12 17.65 -11.41
N GLN A 171 6.69 16.43 -11.74
CA GLN A 171 7.42 15.21 -11.45
C GLN A 171 8.76 15.16 -12.21
N SER A 172 8.80 15.65 -13.44
CA SER A 172 10.05 15.75 -14.20
C SER A 172 11.01 16.75 -13.55
N TYR A 173 10.50 17.85 -13.03
CA TYR A 173 11.28 18.84 -12.30
C TYR A 173 11.78 18.29 -10.96
N ASP A 174 11.00 17.45 -10.28
CA ASP A 174 11.45 16.73 -9.08
C ASP A 174 12.69 15.89 -9.37
N PHE A 175 12.69 15.12 -10.44
CA PHE A 175 13.85 14.29 -10.81
C PHE A 175 15.07 15.16 -11.11
N TYR A 176 14.88 16.26 -11.87
CA TYR A 176 15.93 17.21 -12.16
C TYR A 176 16.53 17.85 -10.88
N MET A 177 15.70 18.24 -9.91
CA MET A 177 16.14 18.79 -8.63
C MET A 177 16.87 17.76 -7.78
N LEU A 178 16.36 16.52 -7.72
CA LEU A 178 16.99 15.43 -6.99
C LEU A 178 18.34 15.05 -7.61
N TYR A 179 18.44 15.04 -8.93
CA TYR A 179 19.71 14.83 -9.64
C TYR A 179 20.76 15.86 -9.23
N GLN A 180 20.40 17.14 -9.28
CA GLN A 180 21.33 18.24 -8.94
C GLN A 180 21.71 18.28 -7.46
N LYS A 181 20.74 18.10 -6.56
CA LYS A 181 20.96 18.26 -5.12
C LYS A 181 21.58 17.04 -4.45
N TYR A 182 21.25 15.83 -4.92
CA TYR A 182 21.57 14.60 -4.22
C TYR A 182 22.27 13.56 -5.09
N GLY A 183 22.56 13.88 -6.36
CA GLY A 183 23.15 12.92 -7.31
C GLY A 183 22.20 11.77 -7.64
N CYS A 184 20.89 11.98 -7.56
CA CYS A 184 19.89 10.98 -7.86
C CYS A 184 19.90 10.65 -9.35
N ASN A 185 20.41 9.48 -9.73
CA ASN A 185 20.60 9.07 -11.12
C ASN A 185 19.52 8.12 -11.63
N MET A 186 18.60 7.68 -10.77
CA MET A 186 17.51 6.77 -11.13
C MET A 186 16.18 7.16 -10.52
N GLN A 187 15.11 6.93 -11.27
CA GLN A 187 13.74 6.95 -10.77
C GLN A 187 13.12 5.57 -10.88
N PHE A 188 12.46 5.11 -9.81
CA PHE A 188 11.66 3.90 -9.82
C PHE A 188 10.21 4.22 -9.47
N GLY A 189 9.27 3.42 -9.98
CA GLY A 189 7.85 3.61 -9.72
C GLY A 189 7.00 2.48 -10.30
N GLY A 190 5.69 2.53 -10.10
CA GLY A 190 4.75 1.61 -10.74
C GLY A 190 4.71 1.81 -12.26
N ASP A 191 4.25 0.79 -12.98
CA ASP A 191 4.23 0.83 -14.45
C ASP A 191 3.32 1.93 -15.02
N ASP A 192 2.34 2.37 -14.25
CA ASP A 192 1.50 3.53 -14.58
C ASP A 192 2.24 4.87 -14.56
N GLN A 193 3.46 4.93 -14.03
CA GLN A 193 4.31 6.13 -13.94
C GLN A 193 5.27 6.31 -15.11
N TRP A 194 5.35 5.35 -16.03
CA TRP A 194 6.37 5.33 -17.10
C TRP A 194 6.49 6.65 -17.86
N SER A 195 5.37 7.20 -18.33
CA SER A 195 5.38 8.45 -19.10
C SER A 195 5.92 9.65 -18.30
N ASN A 196 5.57 9.75 -17.00
CA ASN A 196 6.06 10.80 -16.12
C ASN A 196 7.58 10.67 -15.89
N MET A 197 8.06 9.43 -15.71
CA MET A 197 9.48 9.13 -15.47
C MET A 197 10.33 9.50 -16.69
N LEU A 198 9.87 9.18 -17.90
CA LEU A 198 10.56 9.57 -19.14
C LEU A 198 10.66 11.08 -19.32
N GLY A 199 9.67 11.83 -18.84
CA GLY A 199 9.73 13.30 -18.82
C GLY A 199 10.92 13.80 -18.01
N GLY A 200 11.21 13.18 -16.87
CA GLY A 200 12.34 13.52 -15.99
C GLY A 200 13.70 13.18 -16.59
N THR A 201 13.86 11.97 -17.15
CA THR A 201 15.10 11.57 -17.82
C THR A 201 15.44 12.48 -18.98
N GLU A 202 14.43 12.84 -19.80
CA GLU A 202 14.59 13.74 -20.95
C GLU A 202 14.92 15.19 -20.51
N LEU A 203 14.32 15.68 -19.42
CA LEU A 203 14.62 17.02 -18.90
C LEU A 203 16.08 17.10 -18.43
N ILE A 204 16.58 16.10 -17.70
CA ILE A 204 17.97 16.01 -17.25
C ILE A 204 18.91 15.99 -18.45
N ARG A 205 18.63 15.16 -19.45
CA ARG A 205 19.42 15.09 -20.67
C ARG A 205 19.51 16.43 -21.40
N ARG A 206 18.38 17.13 -21.56
CA ARG A 206 18.30 18.40 -22.28
C ARG A 206 18.97 19.57 -21.53
N LYS A 207 18.77 19.62 -20.21
CA LYS A 207 19.29 20.76 -19.42
C LYS A 207 20.73 20.57 -18.96
N LEU A 208 21.13 19.33 -18.64
CA LEU A 208 22.44 19.05 -18.06
C LEU A 208 23.40 18.32 -19.00
N GLY A 209 22.90 17.78 -20.13
CA GLY A 209 23.70 16.90 -20.99
C GLY A 209 24.18 15.64 -20.27
N LYS A 210 23.40 15.14 -19.31
CA LYS A 210 23.71 13.98 -18.49
C LYS A 210 22.63 12.92 -18.66
N ASP A 211 23.00 11.66 -18.41
CA ASP A 211 22.07 10.55 -18.41
C ASP A 211 21.48 10.32 -17.03
N ALA A 212 20.22 9.99 -17.01
CA ALA A 212 19.48 9.51 -15.86
C ALA A 212 18.52 8.40 -16.31
N TYR A 213 18.25 7.46 -15.45
CA TYR A 213 17.58 6.22 -15.82
C TYR A 213 16.27 6.03 -15.08
N ALA A 214 15.40 5.25 -15.68
CA ALA A 214 14.10 4.92 -15.11
C ALA A 214 13.80 3.43 -15.24
N MET A 215 13.18 2.87 -14.19
CA MET A 215 12.69 1.50 -14.16
C MET A 215 11.31 1.46 -13.52
N THR A 216 10.36 0.81 -14.17
CA THR A 216 9.06 0.54 -13.56
C THR A 216 9.00 -0.88 -13.01
N ILE A 217 8.20 -1.02 -11.94
CA ILE A 217 7.85 -2.32 -11.37
C ILE A 217 6.43 -2.70 -11.76
N THR A 218 6.21 -4.00 -11.86
CA THR A 218 4.90 -4.57 -12.13
C THR A 218 3.90 -4.10 -11.09
N LEU A 219 2.66 -3.86 -11.50
CA LEU A 219 1.59 -3.54 -10.56
C LEU A 219 1.19 -4.78 -9.75
N LEU A 220 0.89 -4.59 -8.48
CA LEU A 220 0.40 -5.66 -7.61
C LEU A 220 -1.08 -5.94 -7.93
N LEU A 221 -1.30 -6.83 -8.88
CA LEU A 221 -2.62 -7.27 -9.33
C LEU A 221 -2.90 -8.69 -8.86
N ASN A 222 -4.16 -8.99 -8.53
CA ASN A 222 -4.61 -10.36 -8.30
C ASN A 222 -4.77 -11.12 -9.63
N SER A 223 -5.11 -12.41 -9.57
CA SER A 223 -5.34 -13.29 -10.72
C SER A 223 -6.46 -12.82 -11.66
N GLU A 224 -7.38 -11.97 -11.16
CA GLU A 224 -8.43 -11.34 -11.97
C GLU A 224 -7.99 -10.00 -12.62
N GLY A 225 -6.74 -9.59 -12.46
CA GLY A 225 -6.21 -8.31 -12.96
C GLY A 225 -6.61 -7.08 -12.14
N LYS A 226 -7.16 -7.24 -10.95
CA LYS A 226 -7.56 -6.13 -10.07
C LYS A 226 -6.41 -5.74 -9.14
N LYS A 227 -6.25 -4.43 -8.88
CA LYS A 227 -5.24 -3.93 -7.92
C LYS A 227 -5.52 -4.50 -6.52
N MET A 228 -4.52 -5.14 -5.91
CA MET A 228 -4.60 -5.69 -4.55
C MET A 228 -4.59 -4.58 -3.48
N GLY A 229 -5.00 -4.92 -2.25
CA GLY A 229 -5.05 -3.97 -1.14
C GLY A 229 -6.38 -3.24 -1.00
N LYS A 230 -7.38 -3.58 -1.82
CA LYS A 230 -8.77 -3.13 -1.67
C LYS A 230 -9.66 -4.34 -1.41
N THR A 231 -10.47 -4.27 -0.37
CA THR A 231 -11.47 -5.27 -0.02
C THR A 231 -12.88 -4.66 -0.10
N GLN A 232 -13.90 -5.46 0.10
CA GLN A 232 -15.28 -4.95 0.21
C GLN A 232 -15.45 -3.99 1.41
N SER A 233 -14.64 -4.17 2.46
CA SER A 233 -14.60 -3.33 3.66
C SER A 233 -13.66 -2.12 3.53
N GLY A 234 -13.01 -1.93 2.39
CA GLY A 234 -12.15 -0.78 2.11
C GLY A 234 -10.68 -1.11 1.85
N THR A 235 -9.82 -0.11 2.06
CA THR A 235 -8.38 -0.20 1.83
C THR A 235 -7.69 -0.94 2.96
N VAL A 236 -6.71 -1.80 2.63
CA VAL A 236 -5.83 -2.46 3.61
C VAL A 236 -4.62 -1.54 3.86
N TRP A 237 -4.58 -0.98 5.07
CA TRP A 237 -3.60 0.01 5.50
C TRP A 237 -2.40 -0.62 6.17
N LEU A 238 -1.25 0.08 6.16
CA LEU A 238 -0.06 -0.33 6.91
C LEU A 238 -0.06 0.23 8.34
N ASP A 239 -0.95 1.16 8.67
CA ASP A 239 -1.15 1.66 10.02
C ASP A 239 -1.96 0.64 10.85
N PRO A 240 -1.43 0.16 12.00
CA PRO A 240 -2.12 -0.81 12.84
C PRO A 240 -3.43 -0.27 13.46
N ASN A 241 -3.60 1.06 13.53
CA ASN A 241 -4.83 1.68 14.02
C ASN A 241 -5.96 1.68 12.96
N LYS A 242 -5.62 1.52 11.68
CA LYS A 242 -6.58 1.48 10.57
C LYS A 242 -6.87 0.07 10.08
N THR A 243 -5.86 -0.77 10.02
CA THR A 243 -5.96 -2.19 9.76
C THR A 243 -5.13 -2.90 10.83
N SER A 244 -5.79 -3.58 11.75
CA SER A 244 -5.07 -4.27 12.84
C SER A 244 -4.06 -5.28 12.28
N PRO A 245 -2.98 -5.60 13.01
CA PRO A 245 -2.03 -6.63 12.59
C PRO A 245 -2.70 -7.97 12.30
N PHE A 246 -3.75 -8.32 13.05
CA PHE A 246 -4.55 -9.51 12.79
C PHE A 246 -5.34 -9.42 11.47
N ASP A 247 -6.01 -8.31 11.19
CA ASP A 247 -6.76 -8.12 9.94
C ASP A 247 -5.82 -8.07 8.74
N PHE A 248 -4.63 -7.47 8.90
CA PHE A 248 -3.57 -7.46 7.90
C PHE A 248 -3.07 -8.89 7.62
N TYR A 249 -2.81 -9.68 8.68
CA TYR A 249 -2.47 -11.09 8.57
C TYR A 249 -3.57 -11.88 7.86
N GLN A 250 -4.83 -11.69 8.25
CA GLN A 250 -5.97 -12.38 7.65
C GLN A 250 -6.17 -12.01 6.17
N TYR A 251 -5.89 -10.77 5.79
CA TYR A 251 -5.92 -10.38 4.39
C TYR A 251 -4.99 -11.25 3.55
N TRP A 252 -3.74 -11.39 3.96
CA TRP A 252 -2.74 -12.21 3.24
C TRP A 252 -2.99 -13.70 3.36
N ARG A 253 -3.47 -14.16 4.52
CA ARG A 253 -3.86 -15.57 4.75
C ARG A 253 -5.01 -16.02 3.84
N ASN A 254 -5.79 -15.07 3.33
CA ASN A 254 -7.00 -15.31 2.54
C ASN A 254 -6.87 -14.92 1.06
N VAL A 255 -5.67 -14.64 0.56
CA VAL A 255 -5.45 -14.44 -0.89
C VAL A 255 -5.79 -15.72 -1.65
N ASP A 256 -6.18 -15.58 -2.91
CA ASP A 256 -6.50 -16.72 -3.76
C ASP A 256 -5.26 -17.61 -3.97
N ASP A 257 -5.48 -18.91 -4.15
CA ASP A 257 -4.41 -19.90 -4.32
C ASP A 257 -3.47 -19.52 -5.47
N ALA A 258 -4.04 -19.03 -6.57
CA ALA A 258 -3.28 -18.56 -7.74
C ALA A 258 -2.36 -17.35 -7.47
N ASP A 259 -2.61 -16.60 -6.40
CA ASP A 259 -1.88 -15.37 -6.10
C ASP A 259 -0.77 -15.57 -5.05
N VAL A 260 -0.78 -16.68 -4.30
CA VAL A 260 0.12 -16.90 -3.15
C VAL A 260 1.59 -16.80 -3.55
N ILE A 261 2.03 -17.61 -4.50
CA ILE A 261 3.43 -17.67 -4.93
C ILE A 261 3.88 -16.37 -5.57
N LYS A 262 3.01 -15.75 -6.36
CA LYS A 262 3.27 -14.40 -6.92
C LYS A 262 3.50 -13.36 -5.82
N CYS A 263 2.64 -13.32 -4.81
CA CYS A 263 2.80 -12.41 -3.67
C CYS A 263 4.08 -12.71 -2.88
N MET A 264 4.44 -13.98 -2.68
CA MET A 264 5.70 -14.35 -2.04
C MET A 264 6.90 -13.81 -2.81
N ARG A 265 6.96 -14.01 -4.14
CA ARG A 265 8.06 -13.51 -4.98
C ARG A 265 8.18 -12.00 -4.92
N LEU A 266 7.07 -11.28 -5.04
CA LEU A 266 7.05 -9.82 -5.12
C LEU A 266 7.33 -9.13 -3.79
N LEU A 267 6.80 -9.64 -2.68
CA LEU A 267 6.69 -8.90 -1.43
C LEU A 267 7.56 -9.43 -0.29
N THR A 268 7.93 -10.72 -0.27
CA THR A 268 8.73 -11.29 0.82
C THR A 268 10.23 -11.23 0.53
N PHE A 269 11.02 -11.40 1.58
CA PHE A 269 12.49 -11.53 1.50
C PHE A 269 12.94 -12.99 1.62
N LEU A 270 12.03 -13.94 1.53
CA LEU A 270 12.36 -15.37 1.51
C LEU A 270 13.27 -15.72 0.32
N PRO A 271 14.21 -16.65 0.48
CA PRO A 271 15.01 -17.20 -0.61
C PRO A 271 14.13 -17.70 -1.76
N LEU A 272 14.52 -17.46 -3.00
CA LEU A 272 13.75 -17.90 -4.17
C LEU A 272 13.62 -19.41 -4.23
N GLU A 273 14.65 -20.15 -3.80
CA GLU A 273 14.68 -21.60 -3.73
C GLU A 273 13.56 -22.14 -2.81
N GLU A 274 13.31 -21.49 -1.68
CA GLU A 274 12.23 -21.86 -0.77
C GLU A 274 10.85 -21.58 -1.40
N ILE A 275 10.72 -20.43 -2.10
CA ILE A 275 9.47 -20.09 -2.81
C ILE A 275 9.23 -21.08 -3.95
N ASP A 276 10.28 -21.50 -4.67
CA ASP A 276 10.17 -22.47 -5.76
C ASP A 276 9.76 -23.86 -5.27
N GLU A 277 10.19 -24.26 -4.06
CA GLU A 277 9.68 -25.48 -3.43
C GLU A 277 8.20 -25.34 -3.05
N MET A 278 7.81 -24.20 -2.45
CA MET A 278 6.40 -23.94 -2.12
C MET A 278 5.50 -23.84 -3.37
N ALA A 279 6.06 -23.45 -4.52
CA ALA A 279 5.33 -23.39 -5.78
C ALA A 279 4.88 -24.79 -6.30
N LYS A 280 5.44 -25.86 -5.76
CA LYS A 280 5.05 -27.26 -6.07
C LYS A 280 3.92 -27.78 -5.17
N TRP A 281 3.55 -27.02 -4.14
CA TRP A 281 2.54 -27.43 -3.17
C TRP A 281 1.14 -27.29 -3.75
N GLU A 282 0.28 -28.26 -3.43
CA GLU A 282 -1.11 -28.28 -3.89
C GLU A 282 -2.07 -28.54 -2.73
N GLY A 283 -3.33 -28.22 -2.93
CA GLY A 283 -4.41 -28.53 -1.99
C GLY A 283 -4.17 -27.93 -0.60
N SER A 284 -4.13 -28.79 0.43
CA SER A 284 -3.96 -28.35 1.82
C SER A 284 -2.58 -27.75 2.13
N GLU A 285 -1.55 -28.06 1.34
CA GLU A 285 -0.20 -27.50 1.54
C GLU A 285 -0.15 -26.02 1.18
N LEU A 286 -0.93 -25.55 0.19
CA LEU A 286 -1.08 -24.14 -0.11
C LEU A 286 -1.57 -23.32 1.09
N ASN A 287 -2.31 -23.94 2.02
CA ASN A 287 -2.69 -23.26 3.26
C ASN A 287 -1.47 -22.95 4.15
N LYS A 288 -0.43 -23.79 4.13
CA LYS A 288 0.84 -23.51 4.83
C LYS A 288 1.58 -22.37 4.13
N ALA A 289 1.62 -22.36 2.80
CA ALA A 289 2.21 -21.28 2.04
C ALA A 289 1.53 -19.93 2.33
N LYS A 290 0.19 -19.90 2.41
CA LYS A 290 -0.57 -18.72 2.82
C LYS A 290 -0.26 -18.27 4.25
N GLU A 291 -0.06 -19.21 5.17
CA GLU A 291 0.33 -18.92 6.56
C GLU A 291 1.71 -18.27 6.61
N ILE A 292 2.68 -18.82 5.87
CA ILE A 292 4.03 -18.26 5.74
C ILE A 292 3.97 -16.85 5.14
N LEU A 293 3.26 -16.67 4.01
CA LEU A 293 3.08 -15.37 3.37
C LEU A 293 2.52 -14.34 4.34
N ALA A 294 1.44 -14.69 5.05
CA ALA A 294 0.79 -13.79 5.99
C ALA A 294 1.70 -13.44 7.18
N TYR A 295 2.45 -14.41 7.70
CA TYR A 295 3.41 -14.19 8.77
C TYR A 295 4.53 -13.25 8.33
N GLU A 296 5.21 -13.56 7.22
CA GLU A 296 6.33 -12.77 6.70
C GLU A 296 5.94 -11.30 6.44
N LEU A 297 4.78 -11.08 5.80
CA LEU A 297 4.35 -9.73 5.50
C LEU A 297 3.87 -8.97 6.75
N THR A 298 3.26 -9.66 7.70
CA THR A 298 2.87 -9.04 8.97
C THR A 298 4.09 -8.71 9.82
N ALA A 299 5.09 -9.59 9.88
CA ALA A 299 6.35 -9.34 10.57
C ALA A 299 7.09 -8.13 9.96
N LEU A 300 7.11 -8.03 8.64
CA LEU A 300 7.76 -6.93 7.94
C LEU A 300 7.10 -5.58 8.22
N VAL A 301 5.77 -5.52 8.33
CA VAL A 301 5.01 -4.28 8.53
C VAL A 301 4.84 -3.92 10.00
N HIS A 302 4.50 -4.90 10.84
CA HIS A 302 4.09 -4.70 12.23
C HIS A 302 5.08 -5.25 13.27
N GLY A 303 6.09 -5.99 12.82
CA GLY A 303 7.08 -6.64 13.68
C GLY A 303 6.73 -8.09 14.02
N GLU A 304 7.77 -8.84 14.40
CA GLU A 304 7.72 -10.28 14.70
C GLU A 304 6.71 -10.62 15.81
N GLU A 305 6.64 -9.80 16.86
CA GLU A 305 5.76 -10.03 18.00
C GLU A 305 4.29 -9.98 17.58
N GLU A 306 3.90 -8.98 16.80
CA GLU A 306 2.55 -8.82 16.32
C GLU A 306 2.18 -9.91 15.28
N ALA A 307 3.13 -10.29 14.42
CA ALA A 307 2.95 -11.40 13.48
C ALA A 307 2.69 -12.72 14.22
N LYS A 308 3.44 -12.99 15.28
CA LYS A 308 3.24 -14.18 16.10
C LYS A 308 1.89 -14.18 16.82
N LYS A 309 1.49 -13.05 17.41
CA LYS A 309 0.16 -12.90 18.02
C LYS A 309 -0.95 -13.15 17.00
N ALA A 310 -0.82 -12.61 15.78
CA ALA A 310 -1.79 -12.80 14.71
C ALA A 310 -1.88 -14.27 14.24
N LEU A 311 -0.73 -14.93 14.10
CA LEU A 311 -0.65 -16.35 13.76
C LEU A 311 -1.32 -17.22 14.83
N ASP A 312 -0.99 -17.00 16.10
CA ASP A 312 -1.52 -17.78 17.23
C ASP A 312 -3.04 -17.57 17.34
N ALA A 313 -3.51 -16.32 17.19
CA ALA A 313 -4.93 -16.00 17.15
C ALA A 313 -5.65 -16.72 16.01
N ALA A 314 -5.05 -16.72 14.80
CA ALA A 314 -5.62 -17.41 13.65
C ALA A 314 -5.71 -18.95 13.89
N LYS A 315 -4.69 -19.56 14.47
CA LYS A 315 -4.70 -21.00 14.80
C LYS A 315 -5.75 -21.34 15.85
N ASN A 316 -5.90 -20.53 16.88
CA ASN A 316 -6.86 -20.72 17.95
C ASN A 316 -8.31 -20.62 17.48
N ILE A 317 -8.60 -19.74 16.55
CA ILE A 317 -9.94 -19.57 15.93
C ILE A 317 -10.37 -20.85 15.20
N PHE A 318 -9.45 -21.54 14.55
CA PHE A 318 -9.77 -22.78 13.81
C PHE A 318 -9.64 -24.06 14.65
N GLY A 319 -8.94 -24.01 15.79
CA GLY A 319 -8.68 -25.16 16.68
C GLY A 319 -9.53 -25.20 17.96
N GLY A 320 -10.43 -24.25 18.19
CA GLY A 320 -11.27 -24.19 19.42
C GLY A 320 -10.49 -23.79 20.69
N GLY A 321 -9.41 -23.01 20.53
CA GLY A 321 -8.51 -22.57 21.61
C GLY A 321 -8.73 -21.12 22.05
N ASN A 322 -7.78 -20.61 22.86
CA ASN A 322 -7.79 -19.34 23.56
C ASN A 322 -8.02 -18.13 22.62
N THR A 323 -8.91 -17.21 23.01
CA THR A 323 -9.32 -15.99 22.28
C THR A 323 -8.56 -14.74 22.72
N GLU A 324 -7.54 -14.86 23.56
CA GLU A 324 -6.79 -13.71 24.14
C GLU A 324 -6.19 -12.77 23.09
N ASN A 325 -5.79 -13.30 21.95
CA ASN A 325 -5.13 -12.54 20.88
C ASN A 325 -6.09 -12.17 19.71
N MET A 326 -7.41 -12.33 19.88
CA MET A 326 -8.38 -11.85 18.88
C MET A 326 -8.45 -10.32 18.85
N PRO A 327 -8.69 -9.71 17.67
CA PRO A 327 -8.98 -8.29 17.61
C PRO A 327 -10.20 -7.96 18.49
N VAL A 328 -10.01 -7.00 19.37
CA VAL A 328 -11.06 -6.51 20.26
C VAL A 328 -11.82 -5.39 19.54
N ALA A 329 -13.14 -5.46 19.57
CA ALA A 329 -14.02 -4.36 19.20
C ALA A 329 -14.70 -3.85 20.47
N GLU A 330 -14.54 -2.56 20.75
CA GLU A 330 -15.26 -1.90 21.85
C GLU A 330 -16.63 -1.47 21.34
N ILE A 331 -17.67 -1.79 22.09
CA ILE A 331 -19.02 -1.23 21.91
C ILE A 331 -19.35 -0.32 23.07
N THR A 332 -20.04 0.75 22.77
CA THR A 332 -20.35 1.84 23.72
C THR A 332 -21.84 1.94 24.01
N ALA A 333 -22.21 2.66 25.06
CA ALA A 333 -23.58 2.77 25.52
C ALA A 333 -24.53 3.37 24.49
N ASP A 334 -24.03 4.09 23.49
CA ASP A 334 -24.83 4.79 22.46
C ASP A 334 -25.62 3.87 21.53
N ILE A 335 -25.26 2.59 21.42
CA ILE A 335 -26.04 1.62 20.62
C ILE A 335 -27.14 0.93 21.44
N PHE A 336 -27.21 1.15 22.75
CA PHE A 336 -28.21 0.55 23.61
C PHE A 336 -29.43 1.51 23.78
N ASN A 337 -30.62 1.02 23.41
CA ASN A 337 -31.88 1.69 23.64
C ASN A 337 -32.66 0.94 24.74
N ASP A 338 -33.08 1.61 25.77
CA ASP A 338 -33.75 1.00 26.95
C ASP A 338 -32.96 -0.20 27.53
N GLY A 339 -31.61 -0.08 27.55
CA GLY A 339 -30.73 -1.10 28.09
C GLY A 339 -30.51 -2.32 27.19
N GLN A 340 -30.97 -2.30 25.94
CA GLN A 340 -30.81 -3.40 24.99
C GLN A 340 -30.31 -2.92 23.61
N THR A 341 -29.62 -3.78 22.89
CA THR A 341 -29.15 -3.53 21.50
C THR A 341 -29.38 -4.74 20.60
N ASP A 342 -29.61 -4.49 19.32
CA ASP A 342 -29.73 -5.56 18.31
C ASP A 342 -28.34 -6.00 17.79
N LEU A 343 -28.23 -7.26 17.35
CA LEU A 343 -26.98 -7.82 16.85
C LEU A 343 -26.42 -7.07 15.63
N MET A 344 -27.29 -6.47 14.80
CA MET A 344 -26.85 -5.71 13.62
C MET A 344 -26.08 -4.45 14.04
N SER A 345 -26.53 -3.78 15.13
CA SER A 345 -25.81 -2.63 15.71
C SER A 345 -24.43 -3.04 16.21
N ILE A 346 -24.35 -4.17 16.93
CA ILE A 346 -23.09 -4.73 17.41
C ILE A 346 -22.15 -5.06 16.23
N ILE A 347 -22.66 -5.71 15.18
CA ILE A 347 -21.86 -6.06 13.98
C ILE A 347 -21.30 -4.82 13.30
N VAL A 348 -22.08 -3.74 13.20
CA VAL A 348 -21.67 -2.48 12.58
C VAL A 348 -20.62 -1.78 13.44
N GLN A 349 -20.87 -1.63 14.76
CA GLN A 349 -19.91 -0.98 15.65
C GLN A 349 -18.62 -1.78 15.82
N ALA A 350 -18.70 -3.11 15.75
CA ALA A 350 -17.52 -3.99 15.71
C ALA A 350 -16.74 -3.94 14.37
N GLY A 351 -17.18 -3.10 13.42
CA GLY A 351 -16.50 -2.95 12.12
C GLY A 351 -16.60 -4.16 11.19
N LEU A 352 -17.55 -5.07 11.45
CA LEU A 352 -17.75 -6.27 10.63
C LEU A 352 -18.73 -6.07 9.47
N ALA A 353 -19.51 -4.98 9.47
CA ALA A 353 -20.35 -4.56 8.36
C ALA A 353 -20.39 -3.04 8.26
N ALA A 354 -20.51 -2.53 7.04
CA ALA A 354 -20.62 -1.09 6.79
C ALA A 354 -22.01 -0.52 7.12
N SER A 355 -23.04 -1.37 7.26
CA SER A 355 -24.40 -0.96 7.55
C SER A 355 -25.23 -2.07 8.20
N LYS A 356 -26.30 -1.68 8.93
CA LYS A 356 -27.29 -2.63 9.46
C LYS A 356 -27.96 -3.48 8.37
N SER A 357 -28.12 -2.95 7.16
CA SER A 357 -28.70 -3.70 6.03
C SER A 357 -27.78 -4.81 5.57
N GLU A 358 -26.46 -4.59 5.58
CA GLU A 358 -25.46 -5.62 5.28
C GLU A 358 -25.42 -6.66 6.39
N ALA A 359 -25.41 -6.24 7.66
CA ALA A 359 -25.42 -7.12 8.81
C ALA A 359 -26.66 -8.03 8.79
N ARG A 360 -27.85 -7.48 8.51
CA ARG A 360 -29.09 -8.24 8.37
C ARG A 360 -29.00 -9.34 7.32
N ARG A 361 -28.55 -9.00 6.12
CA ARG A 361 -28.39 -9.99 5.03
C ARG A 361 -27.42 -11.12 5.42
N ALA A 362 -26.33 -10.78 6.09
CA ALA A 362 -25.38 -11.78 6.59
C ALA A 362 -26.01 -12.71 7.63
N MET A 363 -26.85 -12.21 8.55
CA MET A 363 -27.59 -13.00 9.53
C MET A 363 -28.60 -13.92 8.86
N GLU A 364 -29.44 -13.38 7.97
CA GLU A 364 -30.48 -14.14 7.24
C GLU A 364 -29.87 -15.27 6.40
N GLN A 365 -28.68 -15.06 5.82
CA GLN A 365 -27.91 -16.08 5.11
C GLN A 365 -27.20 -17.07 6.04
N GLY A 366 -27.34 -16.89 7.36
CA GLY A 366 -26.70 -17.74 8.38
C GLY A 366 -25.18 -17.58 8.41
N GLY A 367 -24.67 -16.43 8.00
CA GLY A 367 -23.26 -16.10 8.00
C GLY A 367 -22.75 -15.48 9.31
N VAL A 368 -23.57 -15.36 10.35
CA VAL A 368 -23.21 -14.77 11.64
C VAL A 368 -23.31 -15.77 12.77
N SER A 369 -22.31 -15.80 13.65
CA SER A 369 -22.35 -16.54 14.91
C SER A 369 -21.79 -15.74 16.07
N VAL A 370 -22.30 -16.00 17.28
CA VAL A 370 -21.82 -15.49 18.55
C VAL A 370 -21.38 -16.67 19.39
N ASN A 371 -20.17 -16.65 19.92
CA ASN A 371 -19.55 -17.74 20.70
C ASN A 371 -19.70 -19.13 20.04
N GLY A 372 -19.59 -19.16 18.71
CA GLY A 372 -19.73 -20.40 17.90
C GLY A 372 -21.18 -20.76 17.56
N GLU A 373 -22.19 -20.19 18.22
CA GLU A 373 -23.60 -20.42 17.94
C GLU A 373 -24.07 -19.54 16.77
N LYS A 374 -24.70 -20.14 15.78
CA LYS A 374 -25.20 -19.43 14.60
C LYS A 374 -26.47 -18.64 14.94
N ILE A 375 -26.45 -17.34 14.66
CA ILE A 375 -27.58 -16.44 14.94
C ILE A 375 -28.21 -16.01 13.61
N THR A 376 -29.42 -16.44 13.37
CA THR A 376 -30.25 -16.06 12.21
C THR A 376 -31.43 -15.16 12.59
N ASP A 377 -31.76 -15.10 13.88
CA ASP A 377 -32.83 -14.25 14.38
C ASP A 377 -32.36 -12.78 14.43
N VAL A 378 -32.84 -11.99 13.47
CA VAL A 378 -32.55 -10.54 13.37
C VAL A 378 -33.15 -9.71 14.49
N LYS A 379 -34.06 -10.28 15.29
CA LYS A 379 -34.72 -9.62 16.43
C LYS A 379 -34.06 -9.95 17.77
N LYS A 380 -33.02 -10.81 17.77
CA LYS A 380 -32.33 -11.15 19.02
C LYS A 380 -31.68 -9.90 19.59
N MET A 381 -31.98 -9.64 20.86
CA MET A 381 -31.49 -8.46 21.61
C MET A 381 -30.42 -8.91 22.60
N PHE A 382 -29.52 -8.01 22.92
CA PHE A 382 -28.42 -8.18 23.87
C PHE A 382 -28.41 -7.02 24.88
N THR A 383 -27.99 -7.33 26.08
CA THR A 383 -27.84 -6.38 27.20
C THR A 383 -26.36 -6.18 27.49
N PRO A 384 -25.95 -5.14 28.25
CA PRO A 384 -24.54 -5.01 28.69
C PRO A 384 -23.99 -6.24 29.41
N ASP A 385 -24.85 -6.98 30.13
CA ASP A 385 -24.43 -8.18 30.87
C ASP A 385 -23.99 -9.34 29.97
N ASP A 386 -24.49 -9.41 28.72
CA ASP A 386 -24.06 -10.40 27.74
C ASP A 386 -22.58 -10.28 27.35
N PHE A 387 -21.96 -9.14 27.65
CA PHE A 387 -20.56 -8.84 27.37
C PHE A 387 -19.68 -8.96 28.63
N ALA A 388 -20.23 -9.34 29.79
CA ALA A 388 -19.48 -9.60 31.01
C ALA A 388 -18.58 -10.84 30.90
N GLU A 389 -19.04 -11.82 30.12
CA GLU A 389 -18.27 -12.98 29.71
C GLU A 389 -17.71 -12.76 28.28
N GLU A 390 -17.02 -13.78 27.76
CA GLU A 390 -16.43 -13.70 26.44
C GLU A 390 -17.52 -13.63 25.36
N PHE A 391 -17.47 -12.58 24.51
CA PHE A 391 -18.39 -12.38 23.39
C PHE A 391 -17.59 -12.38 22.08
N VAL A 392 -17.53 -13.54 21.44
CA VAL A 392 -16.84 -13.72 20.15
C VAL A 392 -17.85 -13.64 19.02
N LEU A 393 -17.78 -12.56 18.26
CA LEU A 393 -18.63 -12.33 17.09
C LEU A 393 -17.91 -12.76 15.82
N LYS A 394 -18.58 -13.57 14.99
CA LYS A 394 -18.06 -14.02 13.68
C LYS A 394 -19.03 -13.62 12.57
N LYS A 395 -18.52 -13.07 11.47
CA LYS A 395 -19.26 -12.84 10.22
C LYS A 395 -18.56 -13.53 9.04
N GLY A 396 -19.26 -14.47 8.41
CA GLY A 396 -18.71 -15.31 7.34
C GLY A 396 -17.66 -16.29 7.85
N LYS A 397 -16.79 -16.75 6.95
CA LYS A 397 -15.76 -17.75 7.29
C LYS A 397 -14.51 -17.13 7.94
N LYS A 398 -14.29 -15.83 7.80
CA LYS A 398 -12.97 -15.21 7.92
C LYS A 398 -12.90 -13.98 8.84
N ASN A 399 -14.03 -13.40 9.25
CA ASN A 399 -14.06 -12.16 10.05
C ASN A 399 -14.53 -12.46 11.46
N PHE A 400 -13.68 -12.14 12.44
CA PHE A 400 -13.90 -12.40 13.86
C PHE A 400 -13.57 -11.17 14.70
N ARG A 401 -14.28 -10.96 15.79
CA ARG A 401 -13.99 -9.94 16.81
C ARG A 401 -14.36 -10.45 18.20
N LYS A 402 -13.50 -10.20 19.17
CA LYS A 402 -13.90 -10.25 20.56
C LYS A 402 -14.55 -8.90 20.88
N VAL A 403 -15.83 -8.93 21.26
CA VAL A 403 -16.57 -7.71 21.54
C VAL A 403 -16.55 -7.46 23.04
N VAL A 404 -16.18 -6.27 23.46
CA VAL A 404 -16.20 -5.83 24.87
C VAL A 404 -17.06 -4.58 24.99
N TYR A 405 -17.86 -4.55 26.05
CA TYR A 405 -18.67 -3.36 26.38
C TYR A 405 -17.84 -2.39 27.21
N LYS A 406 -17.84 -1.14 26.78
CA LYS A 406 -17.20 -0.04 27.50
C LYS A 406 -18.29 0.94 27.95
N ALA A 407 -18.51 0.98 29.27
CA ALA A 407 -19.50 1.84 29.88
C ALA A 407 -19.17 3.33 29.73
#